data_11349cbee3c50a39671bad5062c70f58
#
_entry.id   11349cbee3c50a39671bad5062c70f58
#
_cell.length_a   1.000
_cell.length_b   1.000
_cell.length_c   1.000
_cell.angle_alpha   90.00
_cell.angle_beta   90.00
_cell.angle_gamma   90.00
#
_symmetry.space_group_name_H-M   'P 1'
#
loop_
_entity.id
_entity.type
_entity.pdbx_description
1 polymer ?
#
loop_
_entity_poly.entity_id
_entity_poly.type
_entity_poly.pdbx_seq_one_letter_code
_entity_poly.pdbx_strand_id
1 'polypeptide(L)'
;MKFVVLIPARLSASRLPGKPLLDLAGIPMVVRVAQRAHLSQASQTVVATDSAEIMQVCEQFGIQSILTRADHPSGSDRLAEAARLLGLPNDTIVVNVQGDEPLIEPHNINAVAQLLHDHPTCAVSTLADPINTLEEWQSPHCVKVVLNAQSQAMYFSRASIPYFRDGVAHQLPPYPVYRHVGLYAYRCEFLKIYPTLAPSPAEKAEALEQLRVLWHGYPIAVHISAMPSAAGVDTPDDLERVRRMLSPSK
;
A
#
# COMPACT_ATOMS: atom_id res chain seq x y z
N MET A 1 -17.92 11.02 3.50
CA MET A 1 -17.08 10.08 4.25
C MET A 1 -15.83 10.80 4.77
N LYS A 2 -15.44 10.61 6.03
CA LYS A 2 -14.15 11.11 6.55
C LYS A 2 -13.17 9.93 6.63
N PHE A 3 -11.93 10.12 6.16
CA PHE A 3 -10.87 9.15 6.31
C PHE A 3 -9.53 9.85 6.59
N VAL A 4 -8.56 9.09 7.09
CA VAL A 4 -7.22 9.54 7.44
C VAL A 4 -6.20 8.76 6.62
N VAL A 5 -5.16 9.43 6.12
CA VAL A 5 -4.00 8.77 5.51
C VAL A 5 -2.90 8.64 6.56
N LEU A 6 -2.38 7.42 6.72
CA LEU A 6 -1.17 7.14 7.50
C LEU A 6 -0.08 6.60 6.57
N ILE A 7 1.14 7.15 6.72
CA ILE A 7 2.30 6.81 5.89
C ILE A 7 3.37 6.20 6.80
N PRO A 8 3.57 4.87 6.80
CA PRO A 8 4.64 4.26 7.59
C PRO A 8 6.00 4.58 6.95
N ALA A 9 6.95 5.07 7.76
CA ALA A 9 8.31 5.37 7.33
C ALA A 9 9.33 4.92 8.37
N ARG A 10 10.38 4.21 7.95
CA ARG A 10 11.50 3.80 8.81
C ARG A 10 12.83 3.99 8.09
N LEU A 11 13.88 4.39 8.83
CA LEU A 11 15.22 4.55 8.24
C LEU A 11 15.85 3.21 7.84
N SER A 12 15.54 2.15 8.56
CA SER A 12 16.09 0.81 8.31
C SER A 12 15.46 0.19 7.06
N ALA A 13 16.02 0.47 5.90
CA ALA A 13 15.69 -0.20 4.65
C ALA A 13 16.92 -0.95 4.14
N SER A 14 16.79 -2.27 3.92
CA SER A 14 17.93 -3.13 3.54
C SER A 14 18.46 -2.86 2.14
N ARG A 15 17.61 -2.53 1.18
CA ARG A 15 17.96 -2.31 -0.24
C ARG A 15 18.37 -0.87 -0.55
N LEU A 16 17.81 0.11 0.15
CA LEU A 16 18.10 1.54 0.03
C LEU A 16 18.19 2.15 1.42
N PRO A 17 19.37 2.20 2.05
CA PRO A 17 19.56 2.82 3.35
C PRO A 17 19.07 4.27 3.37
N GLY A 18 18.35 4.67 4.43
CA GLY A 18 17.79 6.01 4.54
C GLY A 18 16.71 6.35 3.51
N LYS A 19 16.09 5.34 2.87
CA LYS A 19 15.13 5.48 1.77
C LYS A 19 14.12 6.63 1.93
N PRO A 20 13.45 6.85 3.08
CA PRO A 20 12.48 7.93 3.23
C PRO A 20 13.06 9.34 3.07
N LEU A 21 14.37 9.50 3.33
CA LEU A 21 15.06 10.78 3.26
C LEU A 21 15.81 11.01 1.95
N LEU A 22 15.81 10.03 1.03
CA LEU A 22 16.47 10.19 -0.26
C LEU A 22 15.83 11.32 -1.07
N ASP A 23 16.67 12.16 -1.64
CA ASP A 23 16.24 13.30 -2.45
C ASP A 23 15.55 12.85 -3.75
N LEU A 24 14.41 13.45 -4.02
CA LEU A 24 13.63 13.34 -5.26
C LEU A 24 13.39 14.75 -5.82
N ALA A 25 14.34 15.24 -6.63
CA ALA A 25 14.29 16.56 -7.23
C ALA A 25 14.11 17.69 -6.17
N GLY A 26 15.00 17.73 -5.17
CA GLY A 26 15.06 18.73 -4.12
C GLY A 26 14.11 18.52 -2.92
N ILE A 27 13.35 17.42 -2.90
CA ILE A 27 12.41 17.12 -1.80
C ILE A 27 12.61 15.65 -1.35
N PRO A 28 12.72 15.37 -0.04
CA PRO A 28 12.81 14.01 0.48
C PRO A 28 11.62 13.13 0.08
N MET A 29 11.86 11.84 -0.17
CA MET A 29 10.85 10.89 -0.65
C MET A 29 9.59 10.88 0.24
N VAL A 30 9.73 10.76 1.55
CA VAL A 30 8.59 10.73 2.48
C VAL A 30 7.73 11.99 2.40
N VAL A 31 8.38 13.14 2.18
CA VAL A 31 7.69 14.43 1.99
C VAL A 31 6.91 14.43 0.67
N ARG A 32 7.50 13.92 -0.42
CA ARG A 32 6.79 13.76 -1.71
C ARG A 32 5.56 12.89 -1.56
N VAL A 33 5.68 11.74 -0.89
CA VAL A 33 4.54 10.86 -0.62
C VAL A 33 3.45 11.60 0.16
N ALA A 34 3.83 12.30 1.24
CA ALA A 34 2.88 13.05 2.05
C ALA A 34 2.21 14.19 1.27
N GLN A 35 2.96 14.92 0.44
CA GLN A 35 2.41 15.97 -0.43
C GLN A 35 1.40 15.39 -1.44
N ARG A 36 1.70 14.24 -2.05
CA ARG A 36 0.76 13.56 -2.95
C ARG A 36 -0.50 13.12 -2.21
N ALA A 37 -0.34 12.52 -1.01
CA ALA A 37 -1.47 12.10 -0.19
C ALA A 37 -2.34 13.29 0.27
N HIS A 38 -1.77 14.46 0.52
CA HIS A 38 -2.52 15.69 0.84
C HIS A 38 -3.45 16.18 -0.29
N LEU A 39 -3.19 15.79 -1.53
CA LEU A 39 -4.08 16.10 -2.66
C LEU A 39 -5.33 15.19 -2.70
N SER A 40 -5.41 14.19 -1.83
CA SER A 40 -6.60 13.36 -1.66
C SER A 40 -7.66 14.08 -0.82
N GLN A 41 -8.83 13.45 -0.66
CA GLN A 41 -9.93 13.95 0.20
C GLN A 41 -9.74 13.54 1.68
N ALA A 42 -8.55 13.11 2.08
CA ALA A 42 -8.26 12.76 3.47
C ALA A 42 -8.45 13.97 4.39
N SER A 43 -9.11 13.77 5.53
CA SER A 43 -9.24 14.82 6.55
C SER A 43 -7.92 15.10 7.28
N GLN A 44 -6.98 14.16 7.21
CA GLN A 44 -5.67 14.23 7.85
C GLN A 44 -4.70 13.31 7.16
N THR A 45 -3.43 13.72 7.02
CA THR A 45 -2.33 12.89 6.53
C THR A 45 -1.19 12.96 7.54
N VAL A 46 -0.73 11.79 8.02
CA VAL A 46 0.30 11.70 9.08
C VAL A 46 1.36 10.67 8.70
N VAL A 47 2.62 11.05 8.85
CA VAL A 47 3.76 10.13 8.74
C VAL A 47 3.98 9.45 10.09
N ALA A 48 3.93 8.13 10.13
CA ALA A 48 4.20 7.31 11.31
C ALA A 48 5.63 6.74 11.22
N THR A 49 6.51 7.17 12.12
CA THR A 49 7.95 6.85 12.04
C THR A 49 8.55 6.53 13.40
N ASP A 50 9.64 5.77 13.41
CA ASP A 50 10.50 5.52 14.58
C ASP A 50 11.74 6.42 14.63
N SER A 51 11.87 7.36 13.69
CA SER A 51 13.06 8.20 13.51
C SER A 51 12.77 9.67 13.83
N ALA A 52 13.51 10.22 14.79
CA ALA A 52 13.49 11.65 15.06
C ALA A 52 13.97 12.49 13.86
N GLU A 53 14.88 11.95 13.05
CA GLU A 53 15.37 12.61 11.83
C GLU A 53 14.25 12.75 10.79
N ILE A 54 13.45 11.69 10.57
CA ILE A 54 12.28 11.76 9.68
C ILE A 54 11.26 12.78 10.23
N MET A 55 11.02 12.80 11.54
CA MET A 55 10.13 13.78 12.16
C MET A 55 10.59 15.22 11.93
N GLN A 56 11.88 15.49 12.13
CA GLN A 56 12.47 16.80 11.89
C GLN A 56 12.31 17.25 10.43
N VAL A 57 12.55 16.35 9.49
CA VAL A 57 12.33 16.62 8.05
C VAL A 57 10.85 16.89 7.77
N CYS A 58 9.94 16.08 8.31
CA CYS A 58 8.51 16.33 8.15
C CYS A 58 8.11 17.71 8.67
N GLU A 59 8.60 18.13 9.85
CA GLU A 59 8.34 19.44 10.45
C GLU A 59 8.83 20.57 9.55
N GLN A 60 10.04 20.48 8.99
CA GLN A 60 10.58 21.49 8.06
C GLN A 60 9.70 21.73 6.83
N PHE A 61 8.96 20.70 6.39
CA PHE A 61 8.04 20.80 5.26
C PHE A 61 6.56 20.95 5.65
N GLY A 62 6.27 21.17 6.95
CA GLY A 62 4.89 21.32 7.44
C GLY A 62 4.06 20.04 7.37
N ILE A 63 4.72 18.85 7.31
CA ILE A 63 4.06 17.56 7.30
C ILE A 63 3.85 17.06 8.73
N GLN A 64 2.63 16.69 9.06
CA GLN A 64 2.34 16.11 10.38
C GLN A 64 3.00 14.73 10.50
N SER A 65 3.68 14.47 11.60
CA SER A 65 4.31 13.19 11.90
C SER A 65 4.08 12.76 13.35
N ILE A 66 4.17 11.46 13.60
CA ILE A 66 4.02 10.87 14.93
C ILE A 66 5.11 9.83 15.18
N LEU A 67 5.70 9.88 16.37
CA LEU A 67 6.71 8.90 16.77
C LEU A 67 6.03 7.61 17.21
N THR A 68 6.50 6.50 16.67
CA THR A 68 6.08 5.14 16.99
C THR A 68 7.27 4.31 17.44
N ARG A 69 7.03 3.16 18.05
CA ARG A 69 8.10 2.24 18.46
C ARG A 69 8.91 1.76 17.27
N ALA A 70 10.19 1.44 17.51
CA ALA A 70 11.11 0.96 16.46
C ALA A 70 10.96 -0.55 16.17
N ASP A 71 10.40 -1.32 17.11
CA ASP A 71 10.35 -2.79 17.10
C ASP A 71 9.13 -3.39 16.37
N HIS A 72 8.40 -2.59 15.60
CA HIS A 72 7.27 -3.10 14.81
C HIS A 72 7.74 -4.07 13.72
N PRO A 73 7.16 -5.27 13.64
CA PRO A 73 7.53 -6.26 12.62
C PRO A 73 7.09 -5.82 11.21
N SER A 74 6.01 -5.03 11.10
CA SER A 74 5.47 -4.60 9.81
C SER A 74 5.01 -3.14 9.80
N GLY A 75 4.73 -2.62 8.59
CA GLY A 75 4.09 -1.32 8.40
C GLY A 75 2.69 -1.26 9.01
N SER A 76 1.90 -2.33 8.87
CA SER A 76 0.54 -2.41 9.43
C SER A 76 0.53 -2.36 10.96
N ASP A 77 1.51 -3.01 11.63
CA ASP A 77 1.65 -2.92 13.09
C ASP A 77 1.97 -1.49 13.55
N ARG A 78 2.85 -0.78 12.80
CA ARG A 78 3.15 0.63 13.05
C ARG A 78 1.92 1.51 12.92
N LEU A 79 1.11 1.29 11.89
CA LEU A 79 -0.13 2.04 11.69
C LEU A 79 -1.16 1.79 12.78
N ALA A 80 -1.24 0.57 13.31
CA ALA A 80 -2.09 0.25 14.45
C ALA A 80 -1.71 1.05 15.70
N GLU A 81 -0.41 1.21 15.97
CA GLU A 81 0.06 2.09 17.04
C GLU A 81 -0.25 3.55 16.75
N ALA A 82 0.06 4.04 15.55
CA ALA A 82 -0.22 5.42 15.16
C ALA A 82 -1.71 5.76 15.30
N ALA A 83 -2.62 4.87 14.87
CA ALA A 83 -4.06 5.04 15.02
C ALA A 83 -4.50 5.15 16.49
N ARG A 84 -3.86 4.38 17.40
CA ARG A 84 -4.10 4.49 18.84
C ARG A 84 -3.58 5.80 19.42
N LEU A 85 -2.36 6.20 19.09
CA LEU A 85 -1.73 7.43 19.57
C LEU A 85 -2.49 8.68 19.10
N LEU A 86 -3.06 8.64 17.89
CA LEU A 86 -3.91 9.71 17.35
C LEU A 86 -5.33 9.68 17.92
N GLY A 87 -5.70 8.70 18.74
CA GLY A 87 -7.03 8.56 19.30
C GLY A 87 -8.12 8.36 18.25
N LEU A 88 -7.80 7.73 17.09
CA LEU A 88 -8.77 7.58 16.02
C LEU A 88 -9.98 6.72 16.45
N PRO A 89 -11.21 7.19 16.20
CA PRO A 89 -12.43 6.40 16.40
C PRO A 89 -12.40 5.07 15.66
N ASN A 90 -13.10 4.07 16.18
CA ASN A 90 -13.11 2.72 15.60
C ASN A 90 -13.74 2.65 14.20
N ASP A 91 -14.69 3.51 13.91
CA ASP A 91 -15.37 3.64 12.61
C ASP A 91 -14.60 4.45 11.57
N THR A 92 -13.48 5.05 11.95
CA THR A 92 -12.61 5.79 11.03
C THR A 92 -12.02 4.84 9.99
N ILE A 93 -12.03 5.27 8.73
CA ILE A 93 -11.28 4.60 7.67
C ILE A 93 -9.85 5.16 7.66
N VAL A 94 -8.86 4.26 7.70
CA VAL A 94 -7.43 4.57 7.67
C VAL A 94 -6.84 4.06 6.37
N VAL A 95 -6.36 4.95 5.51
CA VAL A 95 -5.66 4.57 4.28
C VAL A 95 -4.16 4.50 4.56
N ASN A 96 -3.57 3.35 4.28
CA ASN A 96 -2.13 3.10 4.32
C ASN A 96 -1.53 3.42 2.95
N VAL A 97 -0.81 4.53 2.86
CA VAL A 97 0.02 4.86 1.70
C VAL A 97 1.46 4.51 2.04
N GLN A 98 2.09 3.66 1.22
CA GLN A 98 3.48 3.25 1.46
C GLN A 98 4.45 4.44 1.34
N GLY A 99 5.41 4.53 2.26
CA GLY A 99 6.40 5.63 2.30
C GLY A 99 7.38 5.68 1.12
N ASP A 100 7.26 4.74 0.18
CA ASP A 100 8.07 4.60 -1.03
C ASP A 100 7.29 4.78 -2.33
N GLU A 101 6.08 5.36 -2.23
CA GLU A 101 5.20 5.62 -3.37
C GLU A 101 5.07 7.13 -3.69
N PRO A 102 6.16 7.82 -4.10
CA PRO A 102 6.17 9.27 -4.32
C PRO A 102 5.31 9.72 -5.50
N LEU A 103 4.85 8.79 -6.34
CA LEU A 103 3.98 9.04 -7.49
C LEU A 103 2.56 8.52 -7.26
N ILE A 104 2.18 8.21 -6.01
CA ILE A 104 0.82 7.73 -5.70
C ILE A 104 -0.25 8.67 -6.26
N GLU A 105 -1.27 8.11 -6.91
CA GLU A 105 -2.36 8.89 -7.44
C GLU A 105 -3.42 9.18 -6.37
N PRO A 106 -3.72 10.47 -6.07
CA PRO A 106 -4.67 10.85 -5.02
C PRO A 106 -6.08 10.25 -5.22
N HIS A 107 -6.50 10.05 -6.47
CA HIS A 107 -7.79 9.44 -6.75
C HIS A 107 -7.85 7.96 -6.31
N ASN A 108 -6.73 7.21 -6.39
CA ASN A 108 -6.65 5.83 -5.91
C ASN A 108 -6.79 5.77 -4.38
N ILE A 109 -6.22 6.76 -3.65
CA ILE A 109 -6.40 6.90 -2.20
C ILE A 109 -7.88 7.08 -1.87
N ASN A 110 -8.57 7.97 -2.60
CA ASN A 110 -10.00 8.19 -2.44
C ASN A 110 -10.81 6.94 -2.80
N ALA A 111 -10.44 6.24 -3.88
CA ALA A 111 -11.16 5.07 -4.37
C ALA A 111 -11.14 3.91 -3.36
N VAL A 112 -9.98 3.58 -2.77
CA VAL A 112 -9.92 2.49 -1.77
C VAL A 112 -10.65 2.88 -0.48
N ALA A 113 -10.62 4.15 -0.06
CA ALA A 113 -11.38 4.62 1.10
C ALA A 113 -12.89 4.55 0.85
N GLN A 114 -13.35 5.01 -0.32
CA GLN A 114 -14.75 4.96 -0.70
C GLN A 114 -15.24 3.51 -0.83
N LEU A 115 -14.45 2.64 -1.49
CA LEU A 115 -14.79 1.22 -1.62
C LEU A 115 -15.02 0.57 -0.25
N LEU A 116 -14.16 0.82 0.73
CA LEU A 116 -14.32 0.27 2.07
C LEU A 116 -15.55 0.85 2.79
N HIS A 117 -15.86 2.11 2.56
CA HIS A 117 -17.08 2.73 3.09
C HIS A 117 -18.34 2.04 2.56
N ASP A 118 -18.37 1.76 1.26
CA ASP A 118 -19.54 1.17 0.58
C ASP A 118 -19.70 -0.33 0.83
N HIS A 119 -18.66 -1.00 1.38
CA HIS A 119 -18.66 -2.43 1.70
C HIS A 119 -18.54 -2.66 3.21
N PRO A 120 -19.63 -2.47 4.00
CA PRO A 120 -19.58 -2.51 5.47
C PRO A 120 -19.17 -3.87 6.04
N THR A 121 -19.28 -4.95 5.30
CA THR A 121 -18.86 -6.30 5.70
C THR A 121 -17.36 -6.54 5.51
N CYS A 122 -16.65 -5.71 4.73
CA CYS A 122 -15.23 -5.83 4.53
C CYS A 122 -14.45 -5.10 5.63
N ALA A 123 -13.40 -5.75 6.14
CA ALA A 123 -12.49 -5.15 7.11
C ALA A 123 -11.41 -4.29 6.43
N VAL A 124 -11.08 -4.64 5.18
CA VAL A 124 -10.00 -4.05 4.39
C VAL A 124 -10.46 -3.83 2.95
N SER A 125 -9.94 -2.81 2.31
CA SER A 125 -9.96 -2.68 0.85
C SER A 125 -8.54 -2.45 0.31
N THR A 126 -8.34 -2.79 -0.95
CA THR A 126 -7.06 -2.61 -1.64
C THR A 126 -7.28 -2.30 -3.12
N LEU A 127 -6.19 -2.11 -3.85
CA LEU A 127 -6.16 -1.74 -5.25
C LEU A 127 -5.57 -2.88 -6.09
N ALA A 128 -6.05 -3.00 -7.32
CA ALA A 128 -5.47 -3.88 -8.33
C ALA A 128 -5.48 -3.20 -9.71
N ASP A 129 -4.47 -3.50 -10.51
CA ASP A 129 -4.38 -3.07 -11.91
C ASP A 129 -4.56 -4.26 -12.85
N PRO A 130 -5.13 -4.07 -14.05
CA PRO A 130 -5.11 -5.10 -15.09
C PRO A 130 -3.68 -5.46 -15.51
N ILE A 131 -3.39 -6.74 -15.66
CA ILE A 131 -2.15 -7.24 -16.25
C ILE A 131 -2.35 -7.33 -17.76
N ASN A 132 -1.44 -6.73 -18.53
CA ASN A 132 -1.52 -6.65 -19.99
C ASN A 132 -0.38 -7.39 -20.71
N THR A 133 0.62 -7.88 -19.99
CA THR A 133 1.77 -8.59 -20.56
C THR A 133 2.00 -9.94 -19.91
N LEU A 134 2.49 -10.90 -20.70
CA LEU A 134 2.84 -12.22 -20.20
C LEU A 134 4.00 -12.17 -19.20
N GLU A 135 4.97 -11.28 -19.45
CA GLU A 135 6.10 -11.06 -18.55
C GLU A 135 5.63 -10.67 -17.14
N GLU A 136 4.72 -9.69 -17.05
CA GLU A 136 4.14 -9.26 -15.77
C GLU A 136 3.35 -10.41 -15.09
N TRP A 137 2.57 -11.16 -15.88
CA TRP A 137 1.81 -12.32 -15.39
C TRP A 137 2.71 -13.41 -14.79
N GLN A 138 3.86 -13.69 -15.41
CA GLN A 138 4.79 -14.74 -14.98
C GLN A 138 5.76 -14.24 -13.90
N SER A 139 5.92 -12.94 -13.71
CA SER A 139 6.87 -12.37 -12.74
C SER A 139 6.46 -12.69 -11.29
N PRO A 140 7.32 -13.29 -10.47
CA PRO A 140 7.07 -13.48 -9.04
C PRO A 140 7.14 -12.16 -8.25
N HIS A 141 7.66 -11.09 -8.84
CA HIS A 141 7.67 -9.75 -8.25
C HIS A 141 6.34 -9.03 -8.43
N CYS A 142 5.53 -9.44 -9.39
CA CYS A 142 4.17 -9.01 -9.60
C CYS A 142 3.23 -9.93 -8.82
N VAL A 143 2.62 -9.45 -7.75
CA VAL A 143 1.63 -10.22 -6.97
C VAL A 143 0.31 -10.23 -7.72
N LYS A 144 -0.23 -11.41 -8.00
CA LYS A 144 -1.56 -11.58 -8.63
C LYS A 144 -2.64 -11.64 -7.56
N VAL A 145 -3.84 -11.20 -7.92
CA VAL A 145 -5.04 -11.34 -7.10
C VAL A 145 -6.18 -11.95 -7.91
N VAL A 146 -6.85 -12.95 -7.33
CA VAL A 146 -8.07 -13.55 -7.89
C VAL A 146 -9.27 -13.00 -7.16
N LEU A 147 -10.31 -12.60 -7.90
CA LEU A 147 -11.50 -11.97 -7.37
C LEU A 147 -12.73 -12.88 -7.47
N ASN A 148 -13.65 -12.73 -6.52
CA ASN A 148 -15.00 -13.29 -6.63
C ASN A 148 -15.94 -12.33 -7.39
N ALA A 149 -17.20 -12.74 -7.57
CA ALA A 149 -18.22 -11.97 -8.28
C ALA A 149 -18.58 -10.63 -7.59
N GLN A 150 -18.23 -10.45 -6.32
CA GLN A 150 -18.44 -9.23 -5.54
C GLN A 150 -17.18 -8.33 -5.52
N SER A 151 -16.20 -8.58 -6.40
CA SER A 151 -14.91 -7.90 -6.42
C SER A 151 -14.15 -7.96 -5.08
N GLN A 152 -14.30 -9.09 -4.37
CA GLN A 152 -13.52 -9.36 -3.17
C GLN A 152 -12.38 -10.33 -3.50
N ALA A 153 -11.24 -10.17 -2.83
CA ALA A 153 -10.10 -11.05 -3.02
C ALA A 153 -10.41 -12.48 -2.53
N MET A 154 -10.19 -13.46 -3.40
CA MET A 154 -10.21 -14.88 -3.05
C MET A 154 -8.82 -15.35 -2.60
N TYR A 155 -7.76 -14.88 -3.26
CA TYR A 155 -6.37 -15.21 -2.93
C TYR A 155 -5.39 -14.24 -3.59
N PHE A 156 -4.22 -14.07 -2.97
CA PHE A 156 -3.08 -13.33 -3.51
C PHE A 156 -1.90 -14.30 -3.65
N SER A 157 -1.15 -14.23 -4.77
CA SER A 157 0.01 -15.08 -4.96
C SER A 157 1.07 -14.44 -5.88
N ARG A 158 2.33 -14.82 -5.64
CA ARG A 158 3.44 -14.57 -6.56
C ARG A 158 3.38 -15.48 -7.78
N ALA A 159 2.71 -16.63 -7.67
CA ALA A 159 2.48 -17.53 -8.80
C ALA A 159 1.50 -16.91 -9.82
N SER A 160 1.52 -17.44 -11.04
CA SER A 160 0.56 -17.07 -12.09
C SER A 160 -0.80 -17.68 -11.80
N ILE A 161 -1.68 -16.96 -11.13
CA ILE A 161 -3.04 -17.37 -10.75
C ILE A 161 -4.09 -16.47 -11.41
N PRO A 162 -5.31 -17.03 -11.75
CA PRO A 162 -5.68 -18.44 -11.72
C PRO A 162 -4.90 -19.27 -12.78
N TYR A 163 -4.67 -20.55 -12.52
CA TYR A 163 -3.99 -21.41 -13.51
C TYR A 163 -4.83 -21.55 -14.77
N PHE A 164 -4.24 -21.23 -15.93
CA PHE A 164 -4.90 -21.36 -17.22
C PHE A 164 -4.64 -22.75 -17.82
N ARG A 165 -5.52 -23.69 -17.51
CA ARG A 165 -5.35 -25.12 -17.83
C ARG A 165 -5.18 -25.37 -19.32
N ASP A 166 -6.02 -24.74 -20.17
CA ASP A 166 -6.07 -25.02 -21.62
C ASP A 166 -5.23 -24.01 -22.41
N GLY A 167 -4.44 -23.18 -21.72
CA GLY A 167 -3.57 -22.17 -22.34
C GLY A 167 -2.26 -22.76 -22.84
N VAL A 168 -1.71 -22.16 -23.88
CA VAL A 168 -0.33 -22.39 -24.29
C VAL A 168 0.63 -21.57 -23.43
N ALA A 169 1.81 -22.10 -23.16
CA ALA A 169 2.78 -21.55 -22.20
C ALA A 169 3.23 -20.09 -22.43
N HIS A 170 2.83 -19.48 -23.52
CA HIS A 170 3.28 -18.15 -23.96
C HIS A 170 2.12 -17.18 -24.25
N GLN A 171 0.96 -17.38 -23.61
CA GLN A 171 -0.19 -16.51 -23.78
C GLN A 171 -0.79 -16.11 -22.43
N LEU A 172 -1.27 -14.85 -22.35
CA LEU A 172 -2.13 -14.43 -21.24
C LEU A 172 -3.47 -15.20 -21.30
N PRO A 173 -4.09 -15.46 -20.14
CA PRO A 173 -5.47 -15.94 -20.10
C PRO A 173 -6.41 -15.03 -20.91
N PRO A 174 -7.45 -15.57 -21.57
CA PRO A 174 -8.40 -14.77 -22.36
C PRO A 174 -9.45 -14.06 -21.49
N TYR A 175 -9.21 -13.96 -20.20
CA TYR A 175 -10.02 -13.26 -19.20
C TYR A 175 -9.13 -12.30 -18.39
N PRO A 176 -9.72 -11.27 -17.77
CA PRO A 176 -8.95 -10.31 -16.99
C PRO A 176 -8.17 -10.97 -15.85
N VAL A 177 -6.89 -10.63 -15.76
CA VAL A 177 -5.99 -10.99 -14.67
C VAL A 177 -5.46 -9.71 -14.06
N TYR A 178 -5.21 -9.73 -12.74
CA TYR A 178 -4.95 -8.51 -11.99
C TYR A 178 -3.67 -8.61 -11.17
N ARG A 179 -2.90 -7.53 -11.20
CA ARG A 179 -1.78 -7.29 -10.29
C ARG A 179 -2.28 -6.53 -9.07
N HIS A 180 -1.96 -7.01 -7.89
CA HIS A 180 -2.20 -6.31 -6.65
C HIS A 180 -1.28 -5.08 -6.51
N VAL A 181 -1.84 -3.97 -6.04
CA VAL A 181 -1.13 -2.74 -5.69
C VAL A 181 -1.20 -2.54 -4.18
N GLY A 182 -0.05 -2.27 -3.54
CA GLY A 182 0.11 -2.20 -2.08
C GLY A 182 -0.54 -0.99 -1.39
N LEU A 183 -1.64 -0.48 -1.94
CA LEU A 183 -2.45 0.57 -1.33
C LEU A 183 -3.64 -0.06 -0.60
N TYR A 184 -3.80 0.25 0.70
CA TYR A 184 -4.84 -0.36 1.51
C TYR A 184 -5.66 0.68 2.25
N ALA A 185 -6.95 0.41 2.45
CA ALA A 185 -7.73 1.06 3.49
C ALA A 185 -8.20 0.03 4.52
N TYR A 186 -8.22 0.43 5.77
CA TYR A 186 -8.59 -0.40 6.92
C TYR A 186 -9.71 0.27 7.70
N ARG A 187 -10.66 -0.50 8.26
CA ARG A 187 -11.43 -0.02 9.39
C ARG A 187 -10.50 0.11 10.60
N CYS A 188 -10.54 1.23 11.30
CA CYS A 188 -9.64 1.49 12.42
C CYS A 188 -9.78 0.42 13.51
N GLU A 189 -10.98 -0.08 13.76
CA GLU A 189 -11.21 -1.20 14.68
C GLU A 189 -10.45 -2.46 14.27
N PHE A 190 -10.48 -2.82 12.97
CA PHE A 190 -9.74 -3.96 12.44
C PHE A 190 -8.23 -3.71 12.51
N LEU A 191 -7.76 -2.53 12.12
CA LEU A 191 -6.36 -2.17 12.18
C LEU A 191 -5.79 -2.30 13.60
N LYS A 192 -6.57 -1.95 14.64
CA LYS A 192 -6.16 -2.09 16.05
C LYS A 192 -6.02 -3.54 16.51
N ILE A 193 -6.78 -4.48 15.93
CA ILE A 193 -6.68 -5.91 16.26
C ILE A 193 -5.69 -6.66 15.38
N TYR A 194 -5.34 -6.14 14.21
CA TYR A 194 -4.45 -6.78 13.24
C TYR A 194 -3.14 -7.32 13.88
N PRO A 195 -2.43 -6.57 14.77
CA PRO A 195 -1.21 -7.05 15.41
C PRO A 195 -1.42 -8.29 16.31
N THR A 196 -2.65 -8.58 16.72
CA THR A 196 -2.98 -9.74 17.56
C THR A 196 -3.25 -11.00 16.74
N LEU A 197 -3.43 -10.88 15.43
CA LEU A 197 -3.69 -11.98 14.53
C LEU A 197 -2.39 -12.75 14.26
N ALA A 198 -2.41 -14.06 14.49
CA ALA A 198 -1.25 -14.91 14.21
C ALA A 198 -0.93 -14.94 12.70
N PRO A 199 0.36 -14.83 12.30
CA PRO A 199 0.76 -14.97 10.90
C PRO A 199 0.34 -16.33 10.34
N SER A 200 -0.26 -16.32 9.15
CA SER A 200 -0.72 -17.55 8.49
C SER A 200 0.43 -18.32 7.81
N PRO A 201 0.31 -19.64 7.60
CA PRO A 201 1.27 -20.38 6.80
C PRO A 201 1.44 -19.83 5.37
N ALA A 202 0.34 -19.42 4.74
CA ALA A 202 0.35 -18.83 3.39
C ALA A 202 1.08 -17.48 3.36
N GLU A 203 0.85 -16.61 4.36
CA GLU A 203 1.59 -15.36 4.52
C GLU A 203 3.10 -15.58 4.60
N LYS A 204 3.54 -16.58 5.39
CA LYS A 204 4.96 -16.90 5.54
C LYS A 204 5.57 -17.45 4.24
N ALA A 205 4.84 -18.30 3.52
CA ALA A 205 5.29 -18.91 2.29
C ALA A 205 5.42 -17.88 1.15
N GLU A 206 4.44 -17.01 1.00
CA GLU A 206 4.37 -16.01 -0.08
C GLU A 206 5.05 -14.68 0.31
N ALA A 207 5.35 -14.45 1.59
CA ALA A 207 5.74 -13.15 2.15
C ALA A 207 4.75 -12.04 1.76
N LEU A 208 3.45 -12.28 2.01
CA LEU A 208 2.32 -11.43 1.68
C LEU A 208 1.42 -11.24 2.91
N GLU A 209 1.55 -10.09 3.59
CA GLU A 209 0.84 -9.78 4.84
C GLU A 209 -0.70 -9.83 4.73
N GLN A 210 -1.25 -9.47 3.58
CA GLN A 210 -2.69 -9.48 3.33
C GLN A 210 -3.30 -10.90 3.36
N LEU A 211 -2.51 -11.95 3.20
CA LEU A 211 -2.98 -13.32 3.36
C LEU A 211 -3.36 -13.65 4.81
N ARG A 212 -2.81 -12.94 5.81
CA ARG A 212 -3.25 -13.05 7.21
C ARG A 212 -4.71 -12.62 7.36
N VAL A 213 -5.11 -11.54 6.68
CA VAL A 213 -6.49 -11.02 6.70
C VAL A 213 -7.46 -12.09 6.21
N LEU A 214 -7.20 -12.66 5.02
CA LEU A 214 -8.01 -13.72 4.43
C LEU A 214 -8.04 -15.00 5.29
N TRP A 215 -6.87 -15.38 5.83
CA TRP A 215 -6.75 -16.56 6.68
C TRP A 215 -7.65 -16.52 7.92
N HIS A 216 -7.80 -15.34 8.51
CA HIS A 216 -8.68 -15.13 9.66
C HIS A 216 -10.14 -14.85 9.27
N GLY A 217 -10.52 -15.05 7.99
CA GLY A 217 -11.90 -14.95 7.51
C GLY A 217 -12.41 -13.52 7.27
N TYR A 218 -11.52 -12.52 7.25
CA TYR A 218 -11.91 -11.14 6.96
C TYR A 218 -11.92 -10.89 5.45
N PRO A 219 -13.03 -10.41 4.86
CA PRO A 219 -13.08 -10.07 3.45
C PRO A 219 -12.24 -8.84 3.12
N ILE A 220 -11.59 -8.86 1.94
CA ILE A 220 -10.87 -7.73 1.36
C ILE A 220 -11.58 -7.31 0.07
N ALA A 221 -12.14 -6.11 0.03
CA ALA A 221 -12.68 -5.53 -1.20
C ALA A 221 -11.54 -5.04 -2.10
N VAL A 222 -11.66 -5.21 -3.42
CA VAL A 222 -10.61 -4.83 -4.38
C VAL A 222 -11.15 -3.84 -5.39
N HIS A 223 -10.57 -2.63 -5.42
CA HIS A 223 -10.81 -1.66 -6.49
C HIS A 223 -9.92 -1.99 -7.69
N ILE A 224 -10.50 -2.00 -8.88
CA ILE A 224 -9.72 -2.15 -10.13
C ILE A 224 -9.47 -0.76 -10.67
N SER A 225 -8.19 -0.37 -10.75
CA SER A 225 -7.81 0.93 -11.29
C SER A 225 -8.12 1.04 -12.79
N ALA A 226 -8.62 2.18 -13.20
CA ALA A 226 -8.83 2.48 -14.61
C ALA A 226 -7.51 2.77 -15.36
N MET A 227 -6.45 3.14 -14.63
CA MET A 227 -5.13 3.44 -15.18
C MET A 227 -4.05 2.72 -14.37
N PRO A 228 -2.98 2.23 -15.00
CA PRO A 228 -1.89 1.58 -14.29
C PRO A 228 -1.29 2.47 -13.20
N SER A 229 -1.13 1.92 -12.01
CA SER A 229 -0.46 2.60 -10.89
C SER A 229 1.04 2.72 -11.17
N ALA A 230 1.63 3.85 -10.80
CA ALA A 230 3.07 4.01 -10.86
C ALA A 230 3.75 3.01 -9.91
N ALA A 231 4.89 2.47 -10.32
CA ALA A 231 5.68 1.61 -9.45
C ALA A 231 6.38 2.43 -8.36
N GLY A 232 6.40 1.90 -7.15
CA GLY A 232 7.15 2.46 -6.03
C GLY A 232 8.67 2.48 -6.28
N VAL A 233 9.40 3.00 -5.31
CA VAL A 233 10.87 3.10 -5.35
C VAL A 233 11.46 2.04 -4.43
N ASP A 234 12.01 0.96 -4.98
CA ASP A 234 12.61 -0.14 -4.22
C ASP A 234 14.10 -0.33 -4.50
N THR A 235 14.55 0.11 -5.67
CA THR A 235 15.92 -0.04 -6.16
C THR A 235 16.53 1.31 -6.52
N PRO A 236 17.87 1.40 -6.66
CA PRO A 236 18.51 2.61 -7.20
C PRO A 236 17.99 3.01 -8.58
N ASP A 237 17.67 2.04 -9.44
CA ASP A 237 17.13 2.31 -10.78
C ASP A 237 15.72 2.93 -10.72
N ASP A 238 14.89 2.48 -9.77
CA ASP A 238 13.59 3.10 -9.52
C ASP A 238 13.75 4.56 -9.05
N LEU A 239 14.71 4.80 -8.17
CA LEU A 239 15.02 6.13 -7.66
C LEU A 239 15.38 7.08 -8.82
N GLU A 240 16.28 6.66 -9.70
CA GLU A 240 16.67 7.45 -10.86
C GLU A 240 15.55 7.63 -11.88
N ARG A 241 14.71 6.62 -12.07
CA ARG A 241 13.50 6.71 -12.91
C ARG A 241 12.55 7.79 -12.37
N VAL A 242 12.26 7.78 -11.07
CA VAL A 242 11.35 8.75 -10.44
C VAL A 242 11.97 10.16 -10.44
N ARG A 243 13.27 10.30 -10.18
CA ARG A 243 13.99 11.59 -10.30
C ARG A 243 13.82 12.23 -11.68
N ARG A 244 13.97 11.44 -12.73
CA ARG A 244 13.76 11.92 -14.12
C ARG A 244 12.32 12.38 -14.37
N MET A 245 11.33 11.65 -13.85
CA MET A 245 9.92 12.01 -14.00
C MET A 245 9.54 13.29 -13.25
N LEU A 246 10.21 13.57 -12.12
CA LEU A 246 9.96 14.74 -11.28
C LEU A 246 10.81 15.95 -11.66
N SER A 247 11.87 15.77 -12.45
CA SER A 247 12.69 16.88 -12.93
C SER A 247 11.92 17.67 -13.98
N PRO A 248 11.92 19.02 -13.92
CA PRO A 248 11.30 19.83 -14.98
C PRO A 248 11.92 19.49 -16.33
N SER A 249 11.09 19.26 -17.34
CA SER A 249 11.53 19.17 -18.73
C SER A 249 12.28 20.46 -19.08
N LYS A 250 13.54 20.32 -19.50
CA LYS A 250 14.34 21.45 -20.00
C LYS A 250 13.78 21.97 -21.30
#